data_3557d4f622cbbbc1ca96aa2bbd14ba53
#
_entry.id   3557d4f622cbbbc1ca96aa2bbd14ba53
#
_cell.length_a   1.000
_cell.length_b   1.000
_cell.length_c   1.000
_cell.angle_alpha   90.00
_cell.angle_beta   90.00
_cell.angle_gamma   90.00
#
_symmetry.space_group_name_H-M   'P 1'
#
loop_
_entity.id
_entity.type
_entity.pdbx_description
1 polymer ?
#
loop_
_entity_poly.entity_id
_entity_poly.type
_entity_poly.pdbx_seq_one_letter_code
_entity_poly.pdbx_strand_id
1 'polypeptide(L)'
;MVRVAGMASRLVRGTAIGCGVAALVGGGVGFAVGEPVTPEDILPARVLPADLCARIGDVANLLPKASDGPVTMTQGGTTTVTCTAGSSRAKVRAYTSASVEVTITAYGGKDAGAGNAPFTPDQVASRTFTRSPLKAYDENRPYPTKVSRTASGLAGETWTVHTMVQRADVVVLVDYTANPIDADAAQQAALALADRAIWESK
;
A
#
# COMPACT_ATOMS: atom_id res chain seq x y z
N MET A 1 46.34 55.29 -13.00
CA MET A 1 45.04 54.61 -12.87
C MET A 1 44.80 53.78 -14.13
N VAL A 2 45.01 52.48 -14.02
CA VAL A 2 45.14 51.55 -15.16
C VAL A 2 43.80 50.87 -15.43
N ARG A 3 43.46 50.78 -16.69
CA ARG A 3 42.22 50.22 -17.32
C ARG A 3 42.00 48.77 -16.91
N VAL A 4 41.05 48.51 -16.01
CA VAL A 4 40.56 47.15 -15.67
C VAL A 4 39.16 46.87 -16.25
N ALA A 5 38.52 47.85 -16.89
CA ALA A 5 37.12 47.75 -17.34
C ALA A 5 36.91 46.91 -18.64
N GLY A 6 37.95 46.55 -19.38
CA GLY A 6 37.80 45.87 -20.68
C GLY A 6 37.75 44.35 -20.61
N MET A 7 38.28 43.69 -19.58
CA MET A 7 38.30 42.24 -19.47
C MET A 7 37.02 41.60 -18.91
N ALA A 8 36.35 42.31 -17.98
CA ALA A 8 35.13 41.80 -17.40
C ALA A 8 33.97 41.65 -18.43
N SER A 9 33.85 42.59 -19.38
CA SER A 9 32.77 42.56 -20.38
C SER A 9 32.92 41.44 -21.40
N ARG A 10 34.15 41.00 -21.71
CA ARG A 10 34.40 39.88 -22.65
C ARG A 10 34.14 38.52 -22.01
N LEU A 11 34.45 38.35 -20.70
CA LEU A 11 34.16 37.14 -19.94
C LEU A 11 32.65 36.94 -19.74
N VAL A 12 31.91 37.98 -19.41
CA VAL A 12 30.46 37.93 -19.27
C VAL A 12 29.74 37.60 -20.58
N ARG A 13 30.21 38.15 -21.71
CA ARG A 13 29.61 37.79 -23.01
C ARG A 13 29.94 36.37 -23.44
N GLY A 14 31.13 35.87 -23.17
CA GLY A 14 31.53 34.50 -23.49
C GLY A 14 30.75 33.44 -22.66
N THR A 15 30.54 33.70 -21.38
CA THR A 15 29.73 32.84 -20.53
C THR A 15 28.24 32.85 -20.85
N ALA A 16 27.67 33.99 -21.18
CA ALA A 16 26.26 34.11 -21.58
C ALA A 16 25.95 33.35 -22.90
N ILE A 17 26.87 33.43 -23.87
CA ILE A 17 26.74 32.69 -25.13
C ILE A 17 26.94 31.20 -24.92
N GLY A 18 27.92 30.80 -24.11
CA GLY A 18 28.17 29.38 -23.74
C GLY A 18 26.98 28.73 -23.05
N CYS A 19 26.37 29.40 -22.06
CA CYS A 19 25.18 28.91 -21.39
C CYS A 19 23.96 28.84 -22.30
N GLY A 20 23.80 29.81 -23.20
CA GLY A 20 22.69 29.80 -24.16
C GLY A 20 22.78 28.65 -25.17
N VAL A 21 23.97 28.38 -25.70
CA VAL A 21 24.21 27.25 -26.62
C VAL A 21 24.06 25.92 -25.91
N ALA A 22 24.56 25.78 -24.69
CA ALA A 22 24.40 24.56 -23.89
C ALA A 22 22.92 24.28 -23.54
N ALA A 23 22.14 25.30 -23.23
CA ALA A 23 20.72 25.17 -22.99
C ALA A 23 19.92 24.78 -24.24
N LEU A 24 20.25 25.35 -25.40
CA LEU A 24 19.60 25.02 -26.69
C LEU A 24 19.99 23.63 -27.20
N VAL A 25 21.27 23.23 -27.08
CA VAL A 25 21.72 21.92 -27.50
C VAL A 25 21.25 20.85 -26.49
N GLY A 26 21.36 21.10 -25.18
CA GLY A 26 20.88 20.21 -24.15
C GLY A 26 19.36 20.04 -24.17
N GLY A 27 18.62 21.14 -24.36
CA GLY A 27 17.17 21.10 -24.49
C GLY A 27 16.71 20.42 -25.78
N GLY A 28 17.38 20.72 -26.93
CA GLY A 28 17.05 20.11 -28.20
C GLY A 28 17.38 18.63 -28.30
N VAL A 29 18.51 18.20 -27.74
CA VAL A 29 18.89 16.78 -27.69
C VAL A 29 18.03 16.04 -26.67
N GLY A 30 17.72 16.63 -25.49
CA GLY A 30 16.81 16.05 -24.52
C GLY A 30 15.39 15.84 -25.04
N PHE A 31 14.91 16.77 -25.91
CA PHE A 31 13.60 16.65 -26.54
C PHE A 31 13.57 15.67 -27.71
N ALA A 32 14.71 15.47 -28.39
CA ALA A 32 14.81 14.57 -29.55
C ALA A 32 15.11 13.11 -29.17
N VAL A 33 15.60 12.87 -27.94
CA VAL A 33 15.94 11.51 -27.44
C VAL A 33 14.91 10.99 -26.42
N GLY A 34 14.07 11.86 -25.87
CA GLY A 34 12.96 11.44 -25.01
C GLY A 34 11.83 10.89 -25.87
N GLU A 35 11.78 9.59 -26.07
CA GLU A 35 10.58 8.96 -26.63
C GLU A 35 9.39 9.32 -25.73
N PRO A 36 8.26 9.76 -26.31
CA PRO A 36 7.07 10.02 -25.52
C PRO A 36 6.63 8.73 -24.85
N VAL A 37 6.40 8.76 -23.53
CA VAL A 37 5.86 7.63 -22.78
C VAL A 37 4.56 7.20 -23.44
N THR A 38 4.52 5.97 -23.94
CA THR A 38 3.33 5.38 -24.53
C THR A 38 2.56 4.58 -23.47
N PRO A 39 1.26 4.32 -23.64
CA PRO A 39 0.51 3.44 -22.74
C PRO A 39 1.14 2.04 -22.59
N GLU A 40 1.93 1.61 -23.57
CA GLU A 40 2.63 0.33 -23.59
C GLU A 40 3.80 0.29 -22.58
N ASP A 41 4.33 1.44 -22.19
CA ASP A 41 5.38 1.56 -21.18
C ASP A 41 4.84 1.43 -19.74
N ILE A 42 3.51 1.45 -19.58
CA ILE A 42 2.85 1.32 -18.27
C ILE A 42 2.65 -0.15 -17.96
N LEU A 43 3.40 -0.68 -16.99
CA LEU A 43 3.30 -2.06 -16.59
C LEU A 43 1.91 -2.35 -15.99
N PRO A 44 1.19 -3.39 -16.46
CA PRO A 44 -0.10 -3.76 -15.91
C PRO A 44 0.05 -4.30 -14.48
N ALA A 45 -1.02 -4.19 -13.69
CA ALA A 45 -1.08 -4.86 -12.40
C ALA A 45 -1.12 -6.39 -12.58
N ARG A 46 -0.50 -7.11 -11.65
CA ARG A 46 -0.57 -8.58 -11.64
C ARG A 46 -1.99 -9.05 -11.34
N VAL A 47 -2.32 -10.24 -11.82
CA VAL A 47 -3.57 -10.92 -11.50
C VAL A 47 -3.44 -11.63 -10.15
N LEU A 48 -4.38 -11.38 -9.25
CA LEU A 48 -4.45 -11.99 -7.94
C LEU A 48 -5.30 -13.27 -7.96
N PRO A 49 -5.07 -14.22 -7.03
CA PRO A 49 -5.88 -15.42 -6.92
C PRO A 49 -7.32 -15.08 -6.49
N ALA A 50 -8.30 -15.64 -7.19
CA ALA A 50 -9.72 -15.40 -6.89
C ALA A 50 -10.22 -16.16 -5.65
N ASP A 51 -9.45 -17.10 -5.11
CA ASP A 51 -9.79 -17.98 -3.99
C ASP A 51 -9.11 -17.57 -2.68
N LEU A 52 -8.99 -16.27 -2.42
CA LEU A 52 -8.21 -15.70 -1.32
C LEU A 52 -8.55 -16.30 0.05
N CYS A 53 -9.84 -16.45 0.39
CA CYS A 53 -10.24 -17.04 1.68
C CYS A 53 -9.71 -18.47 1.86
N ALA A 54 -9.74 -19.28 0.80
CA ALA A 54 -9.22 -20.64 0.85
C ALA A 54 -7.69 -20.66 1.03
N ARG A 55 -6.99 -19.74 0.37
CA ARG A 55 -5.51 -19.62 0.43
C ARG A 55 -5.00 -19.11 1.77
N ILE A 56 -5.65 -18.10 2.34
CA ILE A 56 -5.29 -17.61 3.68
C ILE A 56 -5.46 -18.74 4.70
N GLY A 57 -6.36 -19.69 4.44
CA GLY A 57 -6.65 -20.83 5.31
C GLY A 57 -7.14 -20.39 6.68
N ASP A 58 -7.66 -21.30 7.47
CA ASP A 58 -8.01 -21.17 8.89
C ASP A 58 -8.31 -19.77 9.49
N VAL A 59 -8.86 -18.86 8.65
CA VAL A 59 -9.35 -17.55 9.12
C VAL A 59 -10.31 -17.76 10.31
N ALA A 60 -11.07 -18.85 10.26
CA ALA A 60 -11.99 -19.27 11.31
C ALA A 60 -11.31 -19.47 12.67
N ASN A 61 -10.06 -19.95 12.70
CA ASN A 61 -9.34 -20.17 13.95
C ASN A 61 -8.83 -18.88 14.61
N LEU A 62 -8.79 -17.78 13.86
CA LEU A 62 -8.44 -16.47 14.38
C LEU A 62 -9.66 -15.66 14.83
N LEU A 63 -10.86 -16.18 14.61
CA LEU A 63 -12.11 -15.61 15.12
C LEU A 63 -12.52 -16.31 16.43
N PRO A 64 -13.19 -15.60 17.36
CA PRO A 64 -13.79 -16.23 18.52
C PRO A 64 -14.69 -17.40 18.11
N LYS A 65 -14.60 -18.53 18.82
CA LYS A 65 -15.38 -19.72 18.51
C LYS A 65 -16.87 -19.43 18.68
N ALA A 66 -17.62 -19.49 17.58
CA ALA A 66 -19.05 -19.38 17.53
C ALA A 66 -19.71 -20.77 17.56
N SER A 67 -21.01 -20.83 17.91
CA SER A 67 -21.81 -22.08 17.81
C SER A 67 -21.98 -22.50 16.36
N ASP A 68 -22.21 -21.52 15.49
CA ASP A 68 -22.27 -21.71 14.04
C ASP A 68 -20.91 -21.35 13.45
N GLY A 69 -20.41 -22.14 12.52
CA GLY A 69 -19.15 -21.89 11.86
C GLY A 69 -19.10 -20.50 11.24
N PRO A 70 -17.93 -19.86 11.12
CA PRO A 70 -17.82 -18.57 10.46
C PRO A 70 -18.19 -18.69 9.00
N VAL A 71 -18.94 -17.71 8.51
CA VAL A 71 -19.24 -17.58 7.09
C VAL A 71 -18.05 -16.90 6.45
N THR A 72 -17.45 -17.55 5.44
CA THR A 72 -16.35 -16.98 4.64
C THR A 72 -16.81 -16.72 3.23
N MET A 73 -16.42 -15.58 2.68
CA MET A 73 -16.75 -15.20 1.32
C MET A 73 -15.58 -14.47 0.66
N THR A 74 -15.20 -14.91 -0.54
CA THR A 74 -14.25 -14.20 -1.39
C THR A 74 -14.99 -13.37 -2.43
N GLN A 75 -14.62 -12.11 -2.55
CA GLN A 75 -15.16 -11.18 -3.55
C GLN A 75 -14.02 -10.44 -4.23
N GLY A 76 -14.24 -9.99 -5.45
CA GLY A 76 -13.33 -9.07 -6.11
C GLY A 76 -13.07 -9.38 -7.57
N GLY A 77 -12.23 -8.55 -8.16
CA GLY A 77 -11.77 -8.64 -9.53
C GLY A 77 -10.38 -9.27 -9.66
N THR A 78 -9.69 -8.91 -10.75
CA THR A 78 -8.37 -9.47 -11.05
C THR A 78 -7.23 -8.84 -10.26
N THR A 79 -7.36 -7.57 -9.89
CA THR A 79 -6.30 -6.78 -9.22
C THR A 79 -6.61 -6.43 -7.77
N THR A 80 -7.84 -6.62 -7.34
CA THR A 80 -8.26 -6.45 -5.95
C THR A 80 -9.16 -7.60 -5.56
N VAL A 81 -8.80 -8.31 -4.52
CA VAL A 81 -9.56 -9.46 -4.00
C VAL A 81 -9.74 -9.27 -2.50
N THR A 82 -10.95 -9.51 -2.02
CA THR A 82 -11.31 -9.37 -0.61
C THR A 82 -11.83 -10.70 -0.07
N CYS A 83 -11.32 -11.11 1.08
CA CYS A 83 -11.85 -12.20 1.87
C CYS A 83 -12.54 -11.63 3.10
N THR A 84 -13.83 -11.94 3.28
CA THR A 84 -14.57 -11.58 4.48
C THR A 84 -14.95 -12.81 5.26
N ALA A 85 -14.84 -12.76 6.58
CA ALA A 85 -15.32 -13.80 7.47
C ALA A 85 -15.94 -13.16 8.72
N GLY A 86 -16.98 -13.79 9.25
CA GLY A 86 -17.63 -13.29 10.44
C GLY A 86 -18.25 -14.42 11.25
N SER A 87 -18.30 -14.24 12.56
CA SER A 87 -18.98 -15.12 13.48
C SER A 87 -19.71 -14.33 14.55
N SER A 88 -20.83 -14.83 15.00
CA SER A 88 -21.54 -14.26 16.14
C SER A 88 -22.12 -15.38 17.00
N ARG A 89 -22.08 -15.20 18.31
CA ARG A 89 -22.70 -16.10 19.26
C ARG A 89 -23.33 -15.32 20.39
N ALA A 90 -24.65 -15.41 20.50
CA ALA A 90 -25.38 -14.93 21.66
C ALA A 90 -25.42 -16.01 22.74
N LYS A 91 -24.93 -15.70 23.94
CA LYS A 91 -25.20 -16.44 25.17
C LYS A 91 -26.10 -15.61 26.05
N VAL A 92 -26.86 -16.27 26.96
CA VAL A 92 -27.83 -15.60 27.84
C VAL A 92 -27.24 -14.43 28.63
N ARG A 93 -25.93 -14.38 28.82
CA ARG A 93 -25.23 -13.31 29.57
C ARG A 93 -23.95 -12.79 28.87
N ALA A 94 -23.61 -13.29 27.69
CA ALA A 94 -22.43 -12.86 26.97
C ALA A 94 -22.69 -12.96 25.48
N TYR A 95 -22.38 -11.88 24.78
CA TYR A 95 -22.37 -11.85 23.32
C TYR A 95 -20.92 -11.91 22.85
N THR A 96 -20.64 -12.82 21.92
CA THR A 96 -19.34 -12.91 21.27
C THR A 96 -19.54 -12.69 19.77
N SER A 97 -18.84 -11.75 19.21
CA SER A 97 -18.86 -11.48 17.77
C SER A 97 -17.45 -11.22 17.27
N ALA A 98 -17.22 -11.60 16.04
CA ALA A 98 -16.00 -11.22 15.33
C ALA A 98 -16.29 -11.04 13.85
N SER A 99 -15.55 -10.14 13.23
CA SER A 99 -15.52 -9.96 11.80
C SER A 99 -14.10 -9.67 11.33
N VAL A 100 -13.78 -10.14 10.15
CA VAL A 100 -12.52 -9.83 9.50
C VAL A 100 -12.77 -9.57 8.02
N GLU A 101 -12.09 -8.57 7.50
CA GLU A 101 -11.98 -8.30 6.08
C GLU A 101 -10.50 -8.23 5.73
N VAL A 102 -10.07 -9.04 4.77
CA VAL A 102 -8.71 -9.04 4.23
C VAL A 102 -8.80 -8.65 2.77
N THR A 103 -8.28 -7.49 2.42
CA THR A 103 -8.22 -7.02 1.05
C THR A 103 -6.78 -7.01 0.56
N ILE A 104 -6.53 -7.66 -0.56
CA ILE A 104 -5.26 -7.59 -1.31
C ILE A 104 -5.49 -6.76 -2.56
N THR A 105 -4.61 -5.80 -2.79
CA THR A 105 -4.60 -4.99 -4.01
C THR A 105 -3.23 -5.06 -4.66
N ALA A 106 -3.18 -5.48 -5.93
CA ALA A 106 -2.02 -5.39 -6.79
C ALA A 106 -2.10 -4.11 -7.61
N TYR A 107 -1.02 -3.35 -7.63
CA TYR A 107 -0.93 -2.09 -8.36
C TYR A 107 -0.22 -2.29 -9.69
N GLY A 108 -0.72 -1.64 -10.71
CA GLY A 108 0.00 -1.43 -11.97
C GLY A 108 0.82 -0.15 -11.93
N GLY A 109 1.63 0.05 -12.97
CA GLY A 109 2.28 1.31 -13.24
C GLY A 109 1.27 2.43 -13.47
N LYS A 110 1.73 3.66 -13.40
CA LYS A 110 0.89 4.84 -13.61
C LYS A 110 1.65 5.92 -14.38
N ASP A 111 0.99 6.56 -15.31
CA ASP A 111 1.52 7.73 -15.99
C ASP A 111 1.92 8.82 -14.97
N ALA A 112 3.13 9.34 -15.13
CA ALA A 112 3.69 10.39 -14.28
C ALA A 112 3.48 11.81 -14.85
N GLY A 113 2.85 11.91 -16.02
CA GLY A 113 2.64 13.15 -16.77
C GLY A 113 3.75 13.44 -17.78
N ALA A 114 3.50 14.40 -18.66
CA ALA A 114 4.33 14.71 -19.80
C ALA A 114 5.82 14.88 -19.46
N GLY A 115 6.68 14.15 -20.15
CA GLY A 115 8.13 14.23 -20.04
C GLY A 115 8.75 13.46 -18.86
N ASN A 116 7.96 12.72 -18.10
CA ASN A 116 8.44 11.90 -16.97
C ASN A 116 8.26 10.42 -17.28
N ALA A 117 9.22 9.59 -16.81
CA ALA A 117 9.06 8.15 -16.85
C ALA A 117 7.84 7.72 -16.00
N PRO A 118 7.06 6.71 -16.44
CA PRO A 118 5.92 6.24 -15.70
C PRO A 118 6.33 5.70 -14.31
N PHE A 119 5.45 5.84 -13.34
CA PHE A 119 5.65 5.21 -12.03
C PHE A 119 5.57 3.70 -12.19
N THR A 120 6.54 3.01 -11.60
CA THR A 120 6.51 1.56 -11.52
C THR A 120 5.40 1.08 -10.57
N PRO A 121 4.92 -0.17 -10.72
CA PRO A 121 3.93 -0.76 -9.80
C PRO A 121 4.32 -0.61 -8.31
N ASP A 122 5.57 -0.88 -7.97
CA ASP A 122 6.12 -0.73 -6.61
C ASP A 122 6.02 0.72 -6.10
N GLN A 123 6.30 1.69 -6.96
CA GLN A 123 6.20 3.11 -6.59
C GLN A 123 4.75 3.52 -6.35
N VAL A 124 3.80 2.99 -7.11
CA VAL A 124 2.37 3.25 -6.92
C VAL A 124 1.89 2.64 -5.61
N ALA A 125 2.24 1.38 -5.34
CA ALA A 125 1.94 0.69 -4.08
C ALA A 125 2.52 1.44 -2.87
N SER A 126 3.80 1.82 -2.95
CA SER A 126 4.51 2.54 -1.88
C SER A 126 3.88 3.91 -1.57
N ARG A 127 3.43 4.64 -2.60
CA ARG A 127 2.71 5.89 -2.41
C ARG A 127 1.38 5.68 -1.72
N THR A 128 0.64 4.64 -2.07
CA THR A 128 -0.63 4.29 -1.43
C THR A 128 -0.40 3.93 0.04
N PHE A 129 0.59 3.09 0.31
CA PHE A 129 0.98 2.72 1.66
C PHE A 129 1.39 3.95 2.49
N THR A 130 2.24 4.82 1.94
CA THR A 130 2.72 6.02 2.64
C THR A 130 1.60 7.00 2.98
N ARG A 131 0.64 7.19 2.07
CA ARG A 131 -0.50 8.10 2.26
C ARG A 131 -1.55 7.61 3.25
N SER A 132 -1.52 6.32 3.60
CA SER A 132 -2.42 5.77 4.62
C SER A 132 -2.23 6.48 5.96
N PRO A 133 -3.33 6.87 6.65
CA PRO A 133 -3.27 7.53 7.95
C PRO A 133 -2.87 6.61 9.10
N LEU A 134 -2.75 5.30 8.86
CA LEU A 134 -2.34 4.33 9.86
C LEU A 134 -0.91 4.63 10.34
N LYS A 135 -0.62 4.32 11.61
CA LYS A 135 0.69 4.54 12.21
C LYS A 135 1.67 3.45 11.81
N ALA A 136 2.93 3.81 11.58
CA ALA A 136 3.99 2.85 11.38
C ALA A 136 4.09 1.91 12.59
N TYR A 137 4.31 0.63 12.30
CA TYR A 137 4.51 -0.40 13.30
C TYR A 137 6.00 -0.74 13.35
N ASP A 138 6.66 -0.36 14.45
CA ASP A 138 8.12 -0.32 14.57
C ASP A 138 8.74 -1.66 15.01
N GLU A 139 7.97 -2.73 15.15
CA GLU A 139 8.54 -4.05 15.42
C GLU A 139 9.31 -4.57 14.19
N ASN A 140 10.32 -5.39 14.43
CA ASN A 140 11.17 -5.96 13.38
C ASN A 140 10.35 -6.92 12.50
N ARG A 141 9.79 -6.39 11.42
CA ARG A 141 8.96 -7.12 10.47
C ARG A 141 9.63 -7.20 9.10
N PRO A 142 9.40 -8.29 8.35
CA PRO A 142 10.02 -8.47 7.03
C PRO A 142 9.49 -7.47 5.98
N TYR A 143 8.32 -6.88 6.21
CA TYR A 143 7.70 -5.92 5.29
C TYR A 143 7.22 -4.67 6.03
N PRO A 144 7.25 -3.50 5.36
CA PRO A 144 6.65 -2.28 5.90
C PRO A 144 5.23 -2.52 6.36
N THR A 145 4.95 -2.19 7.61
CA THR A 145 3.66 -2.45 8.25
C THR A 145 3.16 -1.20 8.95
N LYS A 146 1.86 -0.96 8.86
CA LYS A 146 1.16 0.08 9.62
C LYS A 146 0.00 -0.54 10.38
N VAL A 147 -0.26 -0.05 11.58
CA VAL A 147 -1.33 -0.55 12.45
C VAL A 147 -2.05 0.62 13.11
N SER A 148 -3.35 0.47 13.28
CA SER A 148 -4.17 1.31 14.16
C SER A 148 -5.15 0.42 14.91
N ARG A 149 -5.39 0.71 16.18
CA ARG A 149 -6.34 -0.01 17.01
C ARG A 149 -7.27 0.95 17.73
N THR A 150 -8.53 0.58 17.81
CA THR A 150 -9.58 1.38 18.45
C THR A 150 -10.44 0.49 19.32
N ALA A 151 -10.65 0.91 20.57
CA ALA A 151 -11.61 0.28 21.45
C ALA A 151 -13.00 0.85 21.25
N SER A 152 -14.02 0.03 21.35
CA SER A 152 -15.42 0.45 21.36
C SER A 152 -16.25 -0.37 22.37
N GLY A 153 -17.46 0.11 22.69
CA GLY A 153 -18.30 -0.51 23.70
C GLY A 153 -18.14 0.09 25.10
N LEU A 154 -19.12 -0.18 25.98
CA LEU A 154 -19.21 0.42 27.32
C LEU A 154 -18.06 -0.01 28.26
N ALA A 155 -17.45 -1.15 28.02
CA ALA A 155 -16.36 -1.70 28.82
C ALA A 155 -15.02 -1.81 28.06
N GLY A 156 -14.92 -1.31 26.83
CA GLY A 156 -13.72 -1.46 26.02
C GLY A 156 -13.45 -2.92 25.62
N GLU A 157 -14.47 -3.76 25.60
CA GLU A 157 -14.34 -5.19 25.29
C GLU A 157 -14.26 -5.49 23.79
N THR A 158 -14.63 -4.52 22.96
CA THR A 158 -14.56 -4.65 21.49
C THR A 158 -13.34 -3.91 20.98
N TRP A 159 -12.50 -4.62 20.25
CA TRP A 159 -11.35 -4.02 19.57
C TRP A 159 -11.47 -4.15 18.07
N THR A 160 -11.23 -3.03 17.40
CA THR A 160 -11.05 -2.99 15.95
C THR A 160 -9.60 -2.66 15.65
N VAL A 161 -8.97 -3.49 14.84
CA VAL A 161 -7.57 -3.34 14.40
C VAL A 161 -7.54 -3.24 12.89
N HIS A 162 -6.94 -2.16 12.41
CA HIS A 162 -6.64 -1.96 11.00
C HIS A 162 -5.15 -2.18 10.79
N THR A 163 -4.79 -3.10 9.91
CA THR A 163 -3.39 -3.42 9.59
C THR A 163 -3.18 -3.29 8.10
N MET A 164 -2.11 -2.63 7.70
CA MET A 164 -1.69 -2.49 6.31
C MET A 164 -0.26 -2.97 6.17
N VAL A 165 -0.01 -3.84 5.18
CA VAL A 165 1.32 -4.38 4.86
C VAL A 165 1.58 -4.17 3.38
N GLN A 166 2.80 -3.73 3.03
CA GLN A 166 3.23 -3.58 1.63
C GLN A 166 4.35 -4.54 1.31
N ARG A 167 4.28 -5.15 0.12
CA ARG A 167 5.36 -5.94 -0.47
C ARG A 167 5.39 -5.71 -1.97
N ALA A 168 6.48 -5.10 -2.44
CA ALA A 168 6.60 -4.72 -3.86
C ALA A 168 5.36 -3.97 -4.35
N ASP A 169 4.73 -4.43 -5.41
CA ASP A 169 3.53 -3.86 -6.04
C ASP A 169 2.21 -4.23 -5.34
N VAL A 170 2.24 -4.94 -4.21
CA VAL A 170 1.04 -5.39 -3.50
C VAL A 170 0.90 -4.72 -2.14
N VAL A 171 -0.32 -4.33 -1.83
CA VAL A 171 -0.73 -3.87 -0.49
C VAL A 171 -1.84 -4.78 0.03
N VAL A 172 -1.68 -5.23 1.26
CA VAL A 172 -2.71 -5.96 2.02
C VAL A 172 -3.27 -5.03 3.09
N LEU A 173 -4.58 -4.97 3.18
CA LEU A 173 -5.32 -4.32 4.27
C LEU A 173 -6.10 -5.39 5.03
N VAL A 174 -6.02 -5.38 6.35
CA VAL A 174 -6.81 -6.23 7.23
C VAL A 174 -7.58 -5.36 8.20
N ASP A 175 -8.88 -5.54 8.22
CA ASP A 175 -9.79 -4.95 9.18
C ASP A 175 -10.35 -6.07 10.06
N TYR A 176 -9.90 -6.12 11.31
CA TYR A 176 -10.26 -7.16 12.28
C TYR A 176 -11.02 -6.55 13.45
N THR A 177 -12.21 -7.05 13.74
CA THR A 177 -13.02 -6.62 14.89
C THR A 177 -13.47 -7.85 15.67
N ALA A 178 -13.33 -7.85 17.00
CA ALA A 178 -13.82 -8.93 17.83
C ALA A 178 -14.29 -8.44 19.22
N ASN A 179 -15.21 -9.22 19.83
CA ASN A 179 -15.80 -8.96 21.13
C ASN A 179 -16.22 -10.28 21.82
N PRO A 180 -15.83 -10.53 23.08
CA PRO A 180 -14.79 -9.81 23.80
C PRO A 180 -13.40 -10.30 23.38
N ILE A 181 -12.45 -9.39 23.35
CA ILE A 181 -11.04 -9.68 23.08
C ILE A 181 -10.16 -8.61 23.74
N ASP A 182 -8.93 -8.94 24.09
CA ASP A 182 -7.95 -7.92 24.48
C ASP A 182 -7.25 -7.29 23.25
N ALA A 183 -6.68 -6.10 23.44
CA ALA A 183 -6.09 -5.31 22.37
C ALA A 183 -4.92 -6.02 21.66
N ASP A 184 -4.08 -6.71 22.44
CA ASP A 184 -2.86 -7.33 21.92
C ASP A 184 -3.20 -8.61 21.17
N ALA A 185 -4.17 -9.41 21.65
CA ALA A 185 -4.66 -10.58 20.93
C ALA A 185 -5.34 -10.20 19.60
N ALA A 186 -6.16 -9.13 19.59
CA ALA A 186 -6.76 -8.61 18.37
C ALA A 186 -5.69 -8.15 17.35
N GLN A 187 -4.66 -7.44 17.83
CA GLN A 187 -3.57 -6.98 16.98
C GLN A 187 -2.76 -8.15 16.41
N GLN A 188 -2.42 -9.14 17.23
CA GLN A 188 -1.70 -10.33 16.78
C GLN A 188 -2.49 -11.12 15.73
N ALA A 189 -3.81 -11.27 15.91
CA ALA A 189 -4.67 -11.91 14.92
C ALA A 189 -4.66 -11.16 13.58
N ALA A 190 -4.82 -9.84 13.61
CA ALA A 190 -4.78 -9.00 12.40
C ALA A 190 -3.42 -9.07 11.68
N LEU A 191 -2.32 -9.04 12.44
CA LEU A 191 -0.97 -9.17 11.88
C LEU A 191 -0.74 -10.56 11.27
N ALA A 192 -1.18 -11.62 11.91
CA ALA A 192 -1.05 -12.98 11.39
C ALA A 192 -1.82 -13.17 10.07
N LEU A 193 -3.02 -12.59 9.97
CA LEU A 193 -3.80 -12.57 8.74
C LEU A 193 -3.10 -11.79 7.62
N ALA A 194 -2.55 -10.62 7.95
CA ALA A 194 -1.82 -9.81 6.99
C ALA A 194 -0.58 -10.53 6.46
N ASP A 195 0.16 -11.24 7.32
CA ASP A 195 1.34 -12.02 6.92
C ASP A 195 0.98 -13.20 5.99
N ARG A 196 -0.09 -13.89 6.29
CA ARG A 196 -0.59 -14.97 5.40
C ARG A 196 -1.03 -14.41 4.06
N ALA A 197 -1.81 -13.33 4.06
CA ALA A 197 -2.30 -12.70 2.85
C ALA A 197 -1.19 -12.19 1.94
N ILE A 198 -0.17 -11.52 2.52
CA ILE A 198 0.97 -11.00 1.75
C ILE A 198 1.85 -12.15 1.20
N TRP A 199 1.89 -13.29 1.89
CA TRP A 199 2.59 -14.47 1.42
C TRP A 199 1.88 -15.10 0.22
N GLU A 200 0.55 -15.21 0.27
CA GLU A 200 -0.28 -15.78 -0.81
C GLU A 200 -0.43 -14.86 -2.04
N SER A 201 0.03 -13.62 -1.94
CA SER A 201 0.07 -12.67 -3.06
C SER A 201 1.25 -12.86 -4.02
N LYS A 202 1.98 -13.97 -3.90
CA LYS A 202 3.15 -14.26 -4.76
C LYS A 202 2.77 -14.58 -6.20
#